data_6ffbb8e80a0ce3c50cdeb9d70b1d0c65
#
_entry.id   6ffbb8e80a0ce3c50cdeb9d70b1d0c65
#
_cell.length_a   1.000
_cell.length_b   1.000
_cell.length_c   1.000
_cell.angle_alpha   90.00
_cell.angle_beta   90.00
_cell.angle_gamma   90.00
#
_symmetry.space_group_name_H-M   'P 1'
#
loop_
_entity.id
_entity.type
_entity.pdbx_description
1 polymer ?
#
loop_
_entity_poly.entity_id
_entity_poly.type
_entity_poly.pdbx_seq_one_letter_code
_entity_poly.pdbx_strand_id
1 'polypeptide(L)'
;MKATIERATLLRIAAGRAIPRHTHRGNEMTLVLDGDFADEGGRYGRGDLSITDPTIEHQPVAGRGRDCLCLVVTSAPIRLTGPLMRLLNPFLPR
;
A
#
# COMPACT_ATOMS: atom_id res chain seq x y z
N MET A 1 -21.66 -8.71 -8.46
CA MET A 1 -20.73 -8.99 -7.34
C MET A 1 -20.70 -7.81 -6.38
N LYS A 2 -20.76 -8.06 -5.11
CA LYS A 2 -20.74 -7.03 -4.09
C LYS A 2 -19.35 -6.95 -3.48
N ALA A 3 -18.68 -5.80 -3.61
CA ALA A 3 -17.40 -5.57 -2.99
C ALA A 3 -17.60 -5.01 -1.58
N THR A 4 -16.86 -5.54 -0.62
CA THR A 4 -16.87 -5.04 0.75
C THR A 4 -15.56 -4.31 1.02
N ILE A 5 -15.65 -3.06 1.45
CA ILE A 5 -14.51 -2.26 1.87
C ILE A 5 -14.36 -2.40 3.37
N GLU A 6 -13.23 -2.96 3.81
CA GLU A 6 -12.88 -3.07 5.23
C GLU A 6 -12.28 -1.77 5.74
N ARG A 7 -11.49 -1.10 4.90
CA ARG A 7 -10.75 0.09 5.31
C ARG A 7 -10.47 1.00 4.13
N ALA A 8 -10.62 2.28 4.37
CA ALA A 8 -10.12 3.34 3.48
C ALA A 8 -9.20 4.24 4.31
N THR A 9 -7.98 4.45 3.82
CA THR A 9 -6.95 5.18 4.55
C THR A 9 -6.28 6.19 3.64
N LEU A 10 -6.12 7.41 4.13
CA LEU A 10 -5.29 8.41 3.48
C LEU A 10 -3.86 8.23 3.99
N LEU A 11 -2.94 7.91 3.09
CA LEU A 11 -1.56 7.57 3.43
C LEU A 11 -0.60 8.56 2.80
N ARG A 12 0.31 9.08 3.62
CA ARG A 12 1.41 9.93 3.15
C ARG A 12 2.72 9.18 3.33
N ILE A 13 3.47 9.05 2.23
CA ILE A 13 4.80 8.45 2.24
C ILE A 13 5.78 9.58 1.97
N ALA A 14 6.68 9.85 2.91
CA ALA A 14 7.69 10.90 2.74
C ALA A 14 8.58 10.60 1.52
N ALA A 15 8.99 11.66 0.82
CA ALA A 15 9.81 11.54 -0.39
C ALA A 15 11.01 10.61 -0.15
N GLY A 16 11.22 9.66 -1.06
CA GLY A 16 12.31 8.70 -1.01
C GLY A 16 12.18 7.60 0.04
N ARG A 17 11.12 7.58 0.84
CA ARG A 17 10.91 6.57 1.86
C ARG A 17 10.14 5.38 1.32
N ALA A 18 10.34 4.23 1.94
CA ALA A 18 9.65 2.99 1.62
C ALA A 18 8.64 2.64 2.72
N ILE A 19 7.54 2.02 2.33
CA ILE A 19 6.68 1.30 3.27
C ILE A 19 7.31 -0.08 3.46
N PRO A 20 7.27 -0.67 4.66
CA PRO A 20 7.75 -2.05 4.84
C PRO A 20 7.07 -3.02 3.89
N ARG A 21 7.82 -4.00 3.40
CA ARG A 21 7.29 -5.07 2.54
C ARG A 21 6.11 -5.75 3.23
N HIS A 22 5.02 -5.95 2.49
CA HIS A 22 3.80 -6.49 3.07
C HIS A 22 2.95 -7.20 2.02
N THR A 23 2.03 -8.04 2.52
CA THR A 23 0.88 -8.53 1.78
C THR A 23 -0.39 -8.16 2.55
N HIS A 24 -1.56 -8.51 1.99
CA HIS A 24 -2.85 -8.29 2.63
C HIS A 24 -3.80 -9.42 2.28
N ARG A 25 -4.83 -9.62 3.09
CA ARG A 25 -5.76 -10.75 2.91
C ARG A 25 -6.68 -10.58 1.72
N GLY A 26 -7.12 -9.37 1.48
CA GLY A 26 -8.02 -9.05 0.38
C GLY A 26 -7.29 -8.24 -0.68
N ASN A 27 -8.07 -7.63 -1.56
CA ASN A 27 -7.52 -6.75 -2.57
C ASN A 27 -7.22 -5.38 -1.96
N GLU A 28 -6.13 -4.78 -2.43
CA GLU A 28 -5.77 -3.41 -2.10
C GLU A 28 -5.82 -2.56 -3.36
N MET A 29 -6.51 -1.44 -3.28
CA MET A 29 -6.57 -0.45 -4.33
C MET A 29 -5.91 0.83 -3.83
N THR A 30 -4.94 1.34 -4.58
CA THR A 30 -4.20 2.55 -4.23
C THR A 30 -4.35 3.58 -5.32
N LEU A 31 -4.98 4.70 -5.00
CA LEU A 31 -5.09 5.84 -5.89
C LEU A 31 -4.07 6.89 -5.47
N VAL A 32 -3.19 7.28 -6.39
CA VAL A 32 -2.20 8.33 -6.12
C VAL A 32 -2.87 9.69 -6.27
N LEU A 33 -2.88 10.48 -5.22
CA LEU A 33 -3.46 11.83 -5.21
C LEU A 33 -2.42 12.90 -5.47
N ASP A 34 -1.18 12.69 -5.00
CA ASP A 34 -0.05 13.60 -5.25
C ASP A 34 1.26 12.83 -5.14
N GLY A 35 2.29 13.31 -5.84
CA GLY A 35 3.57 12.61 -5.88
C GLY A 35 3.53 11.33 -6.71
N ASP A 36 4.42 10.41 -6.39
CA ASP A 36 4.49 9.11 -7.05
C ASP A 36 5.11 8.06 -6.14
N PHE A 37 4.90 6.79 -6.48
CA PHE A 37 5.62 5.68 -5.87
C PHE A 37 5.93 4.62 -6.92
N ALA A 38 6.87 3.75 -6.59
CA ALA A 38 7.19 2.57 -7.38
C ALA A 38 7.21 1.35 -6.50
N ASP A 39 6.79 0.23 -7.04
CA ASP A 39 6.92 -1.09 -6.42
C ASP A 39 7.30 -2.11 -7.50
N GLU A 40 7.21 -3.39 -7.17
CA GLU A 40 7.58 -4.47 -8.10
C GLU A 40 6.70 -4.50 -9.34
N GLY A 41 5.48 -3.97 -9.27
CA GLY A 41 4.54 -3.94 -10.38
C GLY A 41 4.76 -2.75 -11.34
N GLY A 42 5.53 -1.74 -10.93
CA GLY A 42 5.80 -0.58 -11.76
C GLY A 42 5.78 0.74 -11.00
N ARG A 43 5.61 1.81 -11.75
CA ARG A 43 5.62 3.17 -11.23
C ARG A 43 4.24 3.81 -11.38
N TYR A 44 3.79 4.49 -10.33
CA TYR A 44 2.45 5.09 -10.27
C TYR A 44 2.56 6.56 -9.89
N GLY A 45 2.02 7.43 -10.70
CA GLY A 45 1.96 8.86 -10.44
C GLY A 45 0.55 9.34 -10.18
N ARG A 46 0.38 10.64 -10.01
CA ARG A 46 -0.89 11.28 -9.70
C ARG A 46 -2.00 10.82 -10.67
N GLY A 47 -3.10 10.37 -10.12
CA GLY A 47 -4.25 9.87 -10.88
C GLY A 47 -4.16 8.41 -11.26
N ASP A 48 -3.02 7.75 -11.06
CA ASP A 48 -2.86 6.33 -11.34
C ASP A 48 -3.44 5.48 -10.23
N LEU A 49 -3.91 4.31 -10.62
CA LEU A 49 -4.53 3.33 -9.74
C LEU A 49 -3.74 2.03 -9.77
N SER A 50 -3.36 1.55 -8.60
CA SER A 50 -2.72 0.25 -8.43
C SER A 50 -3.70 -0.69 -7.73
N ILE A 51 -3.87 -1.89 -8.28
CA ILE A 51 -4.71 -2.93 -7.66
C ILE A 51 -3.83 -4.16 -7.44
N THR A 52 -3.76 -4.61 -6.19
CA THR A 52 -3.02 -5.81 -5.82
C THR A 52 -3.92 -6.78 -5.08
N ASP A 53 -3.65 -8.07 -5.22
CA ASP A 53 -4.39 -9.14 -4.57
C ASP A 53 -3.53 -9.80 -3.48
N PRO A 54 -4.08 -10.78 -2.70
CA PRO A 54 -3.33 -11.40 -1.60
C PRO A 54 -2.09 -12.19 -2.03
N THR A 55 -1.93 -12.50 -3.32
CA THR A 55 -0.77 -13.23 -3.82
C THR A 55 0.44 -12.33 -4.04
N ILE A 56 0.25 -11.01 -3.99
CA ILE A 56 1.30 -10.04 -4.29
C ILE A 56 1.89 -9.49 -3.00
N GLU A 57 3.18 -9.74 -2.82
CA GLU A 57 3.99 -9.10 -1.79
C GLU A 57 4.72 -7.92 -2.43
N HIS A 58 4.58 -6.72 -1.86
CA HIS A 58 5.18 -5.54 -2.46
C HIS A 58 5.75 -4.58 -1.43
N GLN A 59 6.66 -3.72 -1.88
CA GLN A 59 7.24 -2.67 -1.08
C GLN A 59 7.19 -1.35 -1.86
N PRO A 60 6.16 -0.53 -1.64
CA PRO A 60 6.09 0.78 -2.28
C PRO A 60 7.17 1.72 -1.77
N VAL A 61 7.79 2.45 -2.69
CA VAL A 61 8.83 3.45 -2.40
C VAL A 61 8.41 4.76 -3.04
N ALA A 62 8.25 5.81 -2.24
CA ALA A 62 7.90 7.13 -2.76
C ALA A 62 9.06 7.71 -3.58
N GLY A 63 8.72 8.41 -4.66
CA GLY A 63 9.71 9.15 -5.44
C GLY A 63 10.38 10.25 -4.61
N ARG A 64 11.55 10.69 -5.05
CA ARG A 64 12.36 11.66 -4.29
C ARG A 64 11.91 13.10 -4.47
N GLY A 65 11.09 13.39 -5.48
CA GLY A 65 10.73 14.76 -5.82
C GLY A 65 9.78 15.41 -4.81
N ARG A 66 8.88 14.64 -4.24
CA ARG A 66 7.90 15.08 -3.24
C ARG A 66 7.29 13.91 -2.52
N ASP A 67 6.59 14.19 -1.42
CA ASP A 67 5.86 13.15 -0.71
C ASP A 67 4.77 12.55 -1.60
N CYS A 68 4.52 11.26 -1.43
CA CYS A 68 3.43 10.56 -2.11
C CYS A 68 2.20 10.53 -1.20
N LEU A 69 1.09 11.06 -1.69
CA LEU A 69 -0.18 11.02 -0.99
C LEU A 69 -1.10 10.04 -1.73
N CYS A 70 -1.58 9.03 -1.04
CA CYS A 70 -2.43 7.99 -1.60
C CYS A 70 -3.71 7.80 -0.82
N LEU A 71 -4.78 7.47 -1.53
CA LEU A 71 -5.97 6.88 -0.92
C LEU A 71 -5.86 5.37 -1.09
N VAL A 72 -5.80 4.64 0.02
CA VAL A 72 -5.64 3.19 0.04
C VAL A 72 -6.93 2.56 0.54
N VAL A 73 -7.50 1.70 -0.27
CA VAL A 73 -8.73 0.97 0.04
C VAL A 73 -8.42 -0.51 0.10
N THR A 74 -8.70 -1.14 1.22
CA THR A 74 -8.46 -2.58 1.40
C THR A 74 -9.75 -3.29 1.76
N SER A 75 -9.87 -4.53 1.28
CA SER A 75 -10.97 -5.42 1.66
C SER A 75 -10.64 -6.25 2.90
N ALA A 76 -9.42 -6.15 3.40
CA ALA A 76 -8.98 -6.80 4.63
C ALA A 76 -7.73 -6.11 5.18
N PRO A 77 -7.38 -6.31 6.48
CA PRO A 77 -6.20 -5.70 7.07
C PRO A 77 -4.89 -6.14 6.41
N ILE A 78 -3.92 -5.23 6.39
CA ILE A 78 -2.56 -5.48 5.90
C ILE A 78 -1.83 -6.45 6.83
N ARG A 79 -0.97 -7.30 6.24
CA ARG A 79 -0.02 -8.15 6.95
C ARG A 79 1.40 -7.79 6.52
N LEU A 80 2.28 -7.60 7.49
CA LEU A 80 3.71 -7.38 7.25
C LEU A 80 4.41 -8.72 7.05
N THR A 81 5.32 -8.81 6.08
CA THR A 81 5.94 -10.06 5.66
C THR A 81 7.46 -10.12 5.86
N GLY A 82 8.12 -8.98 6.04
CA GLY A 82 9.56 -8.95 6.29
C GLY A 82 9.93 -9.71 7.57
N PRO A 83 11.16 -10.26 7.69
CA PRO A 83 11.54 -11.11 8.84
C PRO A 83 11.34 -10.46 10.21
N LEU A 84 11.60 -9.17 10.33
CA LEU A 84 11.39 -8.43 11.57
C LEU A 84 10.01 -7.80 11.63
N MET A 85 9.54 -7.24 10.51
CA MET A 85 8.30 -6.46 10.49
C MET A 85 7.07 -7.32 10.70
N ARG A 86 7.10 -8.60 10.31
CA ARG A 86 5.98 -9.52 10.55
C ARG A 86 5.67 -9.69 12.04
N LEU A 87 6.63 -9.42 12.90
CA LEU A 87 6.43 -9.49 14.36
C LEU A 87 5.45 -8.43 14.85
N LEU A 88 5.21 -7.39 14.05
CA LEU A 88 4.24 -6.33 14.37
C LEU A 88 2.82 -6.68 13.96
N ASN A 89 2.60 -7.77 13.21
CA ASN A 89 1.27 -8.15 12.74
C ASN A 89 0.22 -8.26 13.86
N PRO A 90 0.53 -8.79 15.06
CA PRO A 90 -0.45 -8.84 16.15
C PRO A 90 -0.94 -7.46 16.62
N PHE A 91 -0.17 -6.40 16.34
CA PHE A 91 -0.47 -5.03 16.75
C PHE A 91 -1.20 -4.23 15.64
N LEU A 92 -1.36 -4.82 14.44
CA LEU A 92 -2.06 -4.18 13.35
C LEU A 92 -3.57 -4.37 13.49
N PRO A 93 -4.38 -3.44 12.98
CA PRO A 93 -5.83 -3.59 12.93
C PRO A 93 -6.23 -4.84 12.14
N ARG A 94 -7.26 -5.50 12.60
CA ARG A 94 -7.86 -6.66 11.92
C ARG A 94 -9.00 -6.26 11.01
#